data_85fc55b897267c7275146ffd1f21764a
#
_entry.id   85fc55b897267c7275146ffd1f21764a
#
_cell.length_a   1.000
_cell.length_b   1.000
_cell.length_c   1.000
_cell.angle_alpha   90.00
_cell.angle_beta   90.00
_cell.angle_gamma   90.00
#
_symmetry.space_group_name_H-M   'P 1'
#
loop_
_entity.id
_entity.type
_entity.pdbx_description
1 polymer ?
#
loop_
_entity_poly.entity_id
_entity_poly.type
_entity_poly.pdbx_seq_one_letter_code
_entity_poly.pdbx_strand_id
1 'polypeptide(L)'
;AGADVIELPTIRIEAPLEREEFSRMVADVHTYDWVVFTSPNGVEHFFDAFFSAYEDARSFGKPKIAAIGPATAGKIAEYRFATDLLPETFVAEGLVEAFKKQHIESQTVLWVKAEETREIIYDELMAQGAIVDRCIAYRNVPETGDPTGAQESLTKDGADLITFTSGSTVESFFALGVPWPENCKAASIGPVTSAKLRDHGIEP
;
A
#
# COMPACT_ATOMS: atom_id res chain seq x y z
N ALA A 1 8.79 17.83 -18.94
CA ALA A 1 10.02 18.50 -18.70
C ALA A 1 11.22 18.01 -19.52
N GLY A 2 11.05 17.12 -20.52
CA GLY A 2 12.08 16.76 -21.50
C GLY A 2 13.01 15.61 -21.09
N ALA A 3 12.63 14.82 -20.08
CA ALA A 3 13.31 13.57 -19.74
C ALA A 3 12.52 12.39 -20.29
N ASP A 4 13.21 11.41 -20.85
CA ASP A 4 12.65 10.09 -21.13
C ASP A 4 12.67 9.28 -19.84
N VAL A 5 11.53 8.73 -19.45
CA VAL A 5 11.37 8.01 -18.17
C VAL A 5 11.20 6.52 -18.44
N ILE A 6 12.08 5.71 -17.84
CA ILE A 6 11.97 4.26 -17.81
C ILE A 6 11.47 3.88 -16.40
N GLU A 7 10.28 3.29 -16.32
CA GLU A 7 9.76 2.76 -15.08
C GLU A 7 10.22 1.31 -14.90
N LEU A 8 11.05 1.08 -13.87
CA LEU A 8 11.57 -0.24 -13.54
C LEU A 8 10.82 -0.77 -12.31
N PRO A 9 9.86 -1.69 -12.48
CA PRO A 9 9.19 -2.35 -11.36
C PRO A 9 10.20 -3.19 -10.55
N THR A 10 10.30 -2.92 -9.25
CA THR A 10 11.17 -3.69 -8.35
C THR A 10 10.39 -4.57 -7.38
N ILE A 11 9.08 -4.34 -7.30
CA ILE A 11 8.13 -5.15 -6.56
C ILE A 11 6.91 -5.44 -7.44
N ARG A 12 6.24 -6.54 -7.16
CA ARG A 12 4.89 -6.82 -7.67
C ARG A 12 3.94 -7.08 -6.53
N ILE A 13 2.69 -6.78 -6.79
CA ILE A 13 1.60 -6.99 -5.84
C ILE A 13 0.97 -8.34 -6.15
N GLU A 14 0.86 -9.18 -5.13
CA GLU A 14 0.22 -10.48 -5.23
C GLU A 14 -0.97 -10.58 -4.28
N ALA A 15 -1.90 -11.47 -4.61
CA ALA A 15 -3.01 -11.80 -3.73
C ALA A 15 -2.50 -12.36 -2.37
N PRO A 16 -3.27 -12.24 -1.30
CA PRO A 16 -2.89 -12.78 0.00
C PRO A 16 -2.71 -14.29 -0.05
N LEU A 17 -1.90 -14.84 0.85
CA LEU A 17 -1.73 -16.29 0.97
C LEU A 17 -3.03 -16.95 1.45
N GLU A 18 -3.66 -16.38 2.48
CA GLU A 18 -4.90 -16.87 3.09
C GLU A 18 -6.14 -16.31 2.35
N ARG A 19 -6.28 -16.71 1.09
CA ARG A 19 -7.35 -16.22 0.20
C ARG A 19 -8.76 -16.50 0.71
N GLU A 20 -8.97 -17.64 1.35
CA GLU A 20 -10.28 -18.02 1.90
C GLU A 20 -10.66 -17.12 3.08
N GLU A 21 -9.72 -16.80 3.96
CA GLU A 21 -9.93 -15.89 5.07
C GLU A 21 -10.23 -14.48 4.58
N PHE A 22 -9.44 -13.97 3.62
CA PHE A 22 -9.68 -12.69 2.96
C PHE A 22 -11.08 -12.63 2.34
N SER A 23 -11.47 -13.64 1.55
CA SER A 23 -12.78 -13.69 0.90
C SER A 23 -13.93 -13.72 1.90
N ARG A 24 -13.77 -14.45 3.02
CA ARG A 24 -14.75 -14.49 4.10
C ARG A 24 -14.90 -13.11 4.76
N MET A 25 -13.80 -12.45 5.11
CA MET A 25 -13.84 -11.11 5.72
C MET A 25 -14.50 -10.08 4.78
N VAL A 26 -14.25 -10.16 3.47
CA VAL A 26 -14.92 -9.32 2.47
C VAL A 26 -16.41 -9.60 2.41
N ALA A 27 -16.81 -10.89 2.43
CA ALA A 27 -18.22 -11.27 2.42
C ALA A 27 -18.97 -10.80 3.68
N ASP A 28 -18.30 -10.84 4.82
CA ASP A 28 -18.88 -10.46 6.12
C ASP A 28 -18.74 -8.94 6.41
N VAL A 29 -18.31 -8.12 5.43
CA VAL A 29 -18.06 -6.68 5.62
C VAL A 29 -19.23 -5.94 6.28
N HIS A 30 -20.45 -6.31 5.95
CA HIS A 30 -21.69 -5.71 6.48
C HIS A 30 -21.86 -5.85 8.01
N THR A 31 -21.05 -6.70 8.65
CA THR A 31 -21.08 -6.95 10.11
C THR A 31 -20.19 -6.00 10.89
N TYR A 32 -19.31 -5.26 10.22
CA TYR A 32 -18.40 -4.30 10.84
C TYR A 32 -19.04 -2.91 11.00
N ASP A 33 -18.53 -2.14 11.97
CA ASP A 33 -18.89 -0.73 12.15
C ASP A 33 -18.01 0.18 11.28
N TRP A 34 -16.73 -0.22 11.07
CA TRP A 34 -15.75 0.49 10.28
C TRP A 34 -14.97 -0.42 9.34
N VAL A 35 -14.64 0.11 8.15
CA VAL A 35 -13.61 -0.44 7.26
C VAL A 35 -12.52 0.61 7.09
N VAL A 36 -11.29 0.24 7.40
CA VAL A 36 -10.12 1.11 7.38
C VAL A 36 -9.20 0.71 6.24
N PHE A 37 -8.98 1.62 5.29
CA PHE A 37 -8.07 1.43 4.18
C PHE A 37 -6.79 2.24 4.36
N THR A 38 -5.64 1.58 4.23
CA THR A 38 -4.32 2.21 4.40
C THR A 38 -3.53 2.32 3.10
N SER A 39 -4.11 1.89 1.97
CA SER A 39 -3.47 2.04 0.66
C SER A 39 -4.50 1.94 -0.48
N PRO A 40 -4.23 2.56 -1.66
CA PRO A 40 -5.05 2.37 -2.86
C PRO A 40 -5.13 0.89 -3.30
N ASN A 41 -4.03 0.13 -3.18
CA ASN A 41 -4.00 -1.29 -3.53
C ASN A 41 -4.94 -2.12 -2.63
N GLY A 42 -4.97 -1.81 -1.32
CA GLY A 42 -5.93 -2.44 -0.40
C GLY A 42 -7.37 -2.18 -0.78
N VAL A 43 -7.68 -0.95 -1.23
CA VAL A 43 -9.02 -0.60 -1.74
C VAL A 43 -9.35 -1.43 -2.98
N GLU A 44 -8.45 -1.48 -3.95
CA GLU A 44 -8.65 -2.22 -5.21
C GLU A 44 -8.90 -3.71 -4.96
N HIS A 45 -7.98 -4.38 -4.27
CA HIS A 45 -8.12 -5.81 -3.98
C HIS A 45 -9.40 -6.12 -3.18
N PHE A 46 -9.75 -5.25 -2.23
CA PHE A 46 -10.96 -5.43 -1.43
C PHE A 46 -12.23 -5.30 -2.26
N PHE A 47 -12.38 -4.21 -3.02
CA PHE A 47 -13.60 -3.99 -3.80
C PHE A 47 -13.71 -4.90 -5.01
N ASP A 48 -12.61 -5.32 -5.63
CA ASP A 48 -12.63 -6.33 -6.69
C ASP A 48 -13.14 -7.67 -6.15
N ALA A 49 -12.69 -8.08 -4.95
CA ALA A 49 -13.22 -9.27 -4.29
C ALA A 49 -14.69 -9.10 -3.88
N PHE A 50 -15.06 -7.91 -3.35
CA PHE A 50 -16.43 -7.59 -2.96
C PHE A 50 -17.38 -7.67 -4.16
N PHE A 51 -17.06 -7.02 -5.27
CA PHE A 51 -17.91 -7.05 -6.48
C PHE A 51 -17.83 -8.37 -7.25
N SER A 52 -16.84 -9.23 -6.96
CA SER A 52 -16.84 -10.62 -7.42
C SER A 52 -17.84 -11.48 -6.65
N ALA A 53 -18.11 -11.15 -5.39
CA ALA A 53 -19.05 -11.87 -4.53
C ALA A 53 -20.47 -11.30 -4.59
N TYR A 54 -20.61 -9.99 -4.81
CA TYR A 54 -21.87 -9.25 -4.76
C TYR A 54 -22.07 -8.36 -6.00
N GLU A 55 -23.21 -8.47 -6.63
CA GLU A 55 -23.58 -7.59 -7.76
C GLU A 55 -24.02 -6.18 -7.34
N ASP A 56 -24.36 -5.99 -6.05
CA ASP A 56 -24.99 -4.78 -5.55
C ASP A 56 -24.17 -4.16 -4.40
N ALA A 57 -23.76 -2.90 -4.58
CA ALA A 57 -23.06 -2.13 -3.56
C ALA A 57 -23.81 -2.03 -2.23
N ARG A 58 -25.14 -2.18 -2.22
CA ARG A 58 -25.96 -2.21 -0.99
C ARG A 58 -25.61 -3.39 -0.07
N SER A 59 -25.00 -4.45 -0.61
CA SER A 59 -24.49 -5.59 0.17
C SER A 59 -23.34 -5.21 1.09
N PHE A 60 -22.67 -4.07 0.86
CA PHE A 60 -21.66 -3.52 1.76
C PHE A 60 -22.28 -3.16 3.14
N GLY A 61 -23.54 -2.79 3.17
CA GLY A 61 -24.26 -2.51 4.41
C GLY A 61 -24.04 -1.11 4.94
N LYS A 62 -23.72 -1.00 6.23
CA LYS A 62 -23.63 0.28 6.96
C LYS A 62 -22.25 0.65 7.49
N PRO A 63 -21.15 -0.10 7.28
CA PRO A 63 -19.86 0.30 7.78
C PRO A 63 -19.48 1.70 7.33
N LYS A 64 -18.89 2.47 8.23
CA LYS A 64 -18.21 3.70 7.88
C LYS A 64 -16.86 3.38 7.28
N ILE A 65 -16.38 4.22 6.39
CA ILE A 65 -15.13 4.01 5.67
C ILE A 65 -14.11 5.06 6.11
N ALA A 66 -12.94 4.60 6.56
CA ALA A 66 -11.81 5.45 6.86
C ALA A 66 -10.67 5.22 5.84
N ALA A 67 -10.03 6.31 5.39
CA ALA A 67 -8.88 6.27 4.52
C ALA A 67 -7.69 6.96 5.17
N ILE A 68 -6.48 6.40 5.02
CA ILE A 68 -5.26 7.00 5.57
C ILE A 68 -4.89 8.33 4.90
N GLY A 69 -5.27 8.54 3.66
CA GLY A 69 -4.92 9.75 2.92
C GLY A 69 -5.68 9.94 1.62
N PRO A 70 -5.45 11.07 0.92
CA PRO A 70 -6.22 11.47 -0.26
C PRO A 70 -6.18 10.49 -1.43
N ALA A 71 -5.02 9.85 -1.68
CA ALA A 71 -4.90 8.85 -2.75
C ALA A 71 -5.79 7.63 -2.48
N THR A 72 -5.84 7.16 -1.22
CA THR A 72 -6.71 6.06 -0.80
C THR A 72 -8.18 6.46 -0.88
N ALA A 73 -8.54 7.67 -0.42
CA ALA A 73 -9.90 8.19 -0.52
C ALA A 73 -10.35 8.36 -1.98
N GLY A 74 -9.43 8.82 -2.86
CA GLY A 74 -9.69 8.92 -4.29
C GLY A 74 -9.98 7.55 -4.91
N LYS A 75 -9.22 6.52 -4.54
CA LYS A 75 -9.45 5.14 -5.01
C LYS A 75 -10.80 4.58 -4.51
N ILE A 76 -11.21 4.87 -3.27
CA ILE A 76 -12.53 4.51 -2.74
C ILE A 76 -13.65 5.17 -3.57
N ALA A 77 -13.48 6.43 -3.94
CA ALA A 77 -14.45 7.17 -4.73
C ALA A 77 -14.62 6.61 -6.16
N GLU A 78 -13.61 5.97 -6.75
CA GLU A 78 -13.74 5.24 -8.03
C GLU A 78 -14.79 4.13 -7.96
N TYR A 79 -14.89 3.44 -6.81
CA TYR A 79 -15.91 2.43 -6.53
C TYR A 79 -17.27 3.01 -6.07
N ARG A 80 -17.42 4.36 -6.11
CA ARG A 80 -18.66 5.07 -5.75
C ARG A 80 -19.01 5.04 -4.27
N PHE A 81 -18.04 4.84 -3.41
CA PHE A 81 -18.18 4.98 -1.96
C PHE A 81 -17.62 6.32 -1.48
N ALA A 82 -18.19 6.85 -0.40
CA ALA A 82 -17.69 8.02 0.30
C ALA A 82 -16.74 7.60 1.43
N THR A 83 -15.77 8.46 1.73
CA THR A 83 -14.91 8.32 2.91
C THR A 83 -15.51 9.13 4.06
N ASP A 84 -15.79 8.48 5.20
CA ASP A 84 -16.36 9.10 6.40
C ASP A 84 -15.28 9.74 7.27
N LEU A 85 -14.05 9.16 7.28
CA LEU A 85 -12.93 9.63 8.07
C LEU A 85 -11.66 9.73 7.22
N LEU A 86 -11.14 10.96 7.11
CA LEU A 86 -9.85 11.27 6.50
C LEU A 86 -9.06 12.11 7.51
N PRO A 87 -7.85 11.69 7.95
CA PRO A 87 -7.05 12.44 8.90
C PRO A 87 -6.45 13.71 8.27
N GLU A 88 -6.02 14.64 9.10
CA GLU A 88 -5.28 15.84 8.66
C GLU A 88 -3.83 15.50 8.28
N THR A 89 -3.25 14.50 8.94
CA THR A 89 -1.89 14.00 8.67
C THR A 89 -1.99 12.58 8.12
N PHE A 90 -1.51 12.38 6.90
CA PHE A 90 -1.72 11.17 6.09
C PHE A 90 -0.73 10.05 6.42
N VAL A 91 -0.65 9.70 7.70
CA VAL A 91 0.15 8.60 8.26
C VAL A 91 -0.67 7.80 9.26
N ALA A 92 -0.17 6.64 9.66
CA ALA A 92 -0.87 5.76 10.60
C ALA A 92 -1.21 6.48 11.92
N GLU A 93 -0.27 7.23 12.45
CA GLU A 93 -0.41 8.02 13.67
C GLU A 93 -1.53 9.08 13.57
N GLY A 94 -1.62 9.75 12.41
CA GLY A 94 -2.67 10.73 12.14
C GLY A 94 -4.05 10.09 12.05
N LEU A 95 -4.16 8.91 11.44
CA LEU A 95 -5.41 8.16 11.36
C LEU A 95 -5.89 7.72 12.75
N VAL A 96 -4.99 7.20 13.57
CA VAL A 96 -5.26 6.83 14.96
C VAL A 96 -5.77 8.04 15.77
N GLU A 97 -5.13 9.20 15.63
CA GLU A 97 -5.55 10.43 16.31
C GLU A 97 -6.95 10.89 15.86
N ALA A 98 -7.26 10.73 14.57
CA ALA A 98 -8.59 11.04 14.04
C ALA A 98 -9.67 10.10 14.63
N PHE A 99 -9.34 8.84 14.88
CA PHE A 99 -10.25 7.88 15.51
C PHE A 99 -10.58 8.20 16.97
N LYS A 100 -9.70 8.86 17.71
CA LYS A 100 -9.99 9.30 19.11
C LYS A 100 -11.26 10.17 19.22
N LYS A 101 -11.63 10.84 18.12
CA LYS A 101 -12.83 11.68 18.05
C LYS A 101 -14.11 10.89 17.69
N GLN A 102 -14.00 9.59 17.37
CA GLN A 102 -15.09 8.78 16.81
C GLN A 102 -15.81 7.87 17.82
N HIS A 103 -15.33 7.81 19.09
CA HIS A 103 -15.92 6.94 20.13
C HIS A 103 -16.09 5.48 19.66
N ILE A 104 -14.96 4.82 19.36
CA ILE A 104 -14.92 3.47 18.77
C ILE A 104 -14.92 2.33 19.81
N GLU A 105 -15.13 2.63 21.09
CA GLU A 105 -15.20 1.62 22.15
C GLU A 105 -16.28 0.57 21.81
N SER A 106 -15.90 -0.70 21.87
CA SER A 106 -16.73 -1.86 21.50
C SER A 106 -17.19 -1.93 20.03
N GLN A 107 -16.69 -1.04 19.15
CA GLN A 107 -16.98 -1.12 17.73
C GLN A 107 -16.06 -2.11 17.03
N THR A 108 -16.58 -2.76 16.00
CA THR A 108 -15.84 -3.69 15.15
C THR A 108 -15.21 -2.96 13.97
N VAL A 109 -13.91 -3.18 13.77
CA VAL A 109 -13.11 -2.51 12.74
C VAL A 109 -12.45 -3.55 11.85
N LEU A 110 -12.72 -3.51 10.56
CA LEU A 110 -12.00 -4.28 9.55
C LEU A 110 -10.85 -3.42 9.00
N TRP A 111 -9.62 -3.76 9.36
CA TRP A 111 -8.44 -3.06 8.84
C TRP A 111 -7.87 -3.77 7.62
N VAL A 112 -8.10 -3.18 6.44
CA VAL A 112 -7.60 -3.67 5.15
C VAL A 112 -6.16 -3.20 4.94
N LYS A 113 -5.23 -4.15 4.87
CA LYS A 113 -3.78 -3.87 4.89
C LYS A 113 -2.99 -4.77 3.93
N ALA A 114 -1.74 -4.37 3.66
CA ALA A 114 -0.73 -5.28 3.12
C ALA A 114 -0.28 -6.27 4.20
N GLU A 115 0.23 -7.43 3.78
CA GLU A 115 0.80 -8.44 4.69
C GLU A 115 1.87 -7.82 5.61
N GLU A 116 2.86 -7.16 5.03
CA GLU A 116 3.91 -6.46 5.77
C GLU A 116 3.53 -4.99 6.01
N THR A 117 2.99 -4.68 7.17
CA THR A 117 2.60 -3.33 7.60
C THR A 117 2.81 -3.20 9.10
N ARG A 118 3.28 -2.00 9.55
CA ARG A 118 3.40 -1.70 10.98
C ARG A 118 2.05 -1.85 11.67
N GLU A 119 2.04 -2.47 12.86
CA GLU A 119 0.82 -2.79 13.61
C GLU A 119 0.24 -1.60 14.41
N ILE A 120 0.79 -0.41 14.27
CA ILE A 120 0.39 0.78 15.05
C ILE A 120 -1.13 1.05 15.02
N ILE A 121 -1.77 0.85 13.86
CA ILE A 121 -3.23 1.05 13.73
C ILE A 121 -3.97 0.02 14.58
N TYR A 122 -3.57 -1.24 14.51
CA TYR A 122 -4.16 -2.31 15.29
C TYR A 122 -4.02 -2.05 16.80
N ASP A 123 -2.77 -1.83 17.24
CA ASP A 123 -2.45 -1.67 18.66
C ASP A 123 -3.20 -0.47 19.28
N GLU A 124 -3.20 0.65 18.58
CA GLU A 124 -3.81 1.89 19.07
C GLU A 124 -5.35 1.88 19.01
N LEU A 125 -5.97 1.28 17.99
CA LEU A 125 -7.43 1.15 17.96
C LEU A 125 -7.92 0.14 19.02
N MET A 126 -7.18 -0.96 19.23
CA MET A 126 -7.44 -1.88 20.33
C MET A 126 -7.31 -1.18 21.69
N ALA A 127 -6.30 -0.33 21.89
CA ALA A 127 -6.12 0.46 23.09
C ALA A 127 -7.28 1.47 23.33
N GLN A 128 -7.95 1.90 22.27
CA GLN A 128 -9.16 2.74 22.34
C GLN A 128 -10.44 1.91 22.58
N GLY A 129 -10.34 0.59 22.77
CA GLY A 129 -11.45 -0.31 23.08
C GLY A 129 -12.20 -0.86 21.86
N ALA A 130 -11.69 -0.67 20.64
CA ALA A 130 -12.25 -1.29 19.44
C ALA A 130 -11.92 -2.80 19.37
N ILE A 131 -12.69 -3.54 18.58
CA ILE A 131 -12.42 -4.92 18.20
C ILE A 131 -11.91 -4.89 16.76
N VAL A 132 -10.62 -5.18 16.55
CA VAL A 132 -9.98 -4.99 15.24
C VAL A 132 -9.62 -6.32 14.60
N ASP A 133 -10.14 -6.55 13.39
CA ASP A 133 -9.74 -7.65 12.52
C ASP A 133 -8.78 -7.17 11.43
N ARG A 134 -7.71 -7.93 11.21
CA ARG A 134 -6.71 -7.65 10.17
C ARG A 134 -7.10 -8.34 8.88
N CYS A 135 -7.50 -7.60 7.88
CA CYS A 135 -7.81 -8.10 6.54
C CYS A 135 -6.58 -7.92 5.64
N ILE A 136 -5.78 -8.95 5.49
CA ILE A 136 -4.64 -8.94 4.57
C ILE A 136 -5.16 -9.05 3.15
N ALA A 137 -5.16 -7.92 2.42
CA ALA A 137 -5.72 -7.84 1.08
C ALA A 137 -4.70 -8.17 -0.02
N TYR A 138 -3.41 -7.96 0.24
CA TYR A 138 -2.33 -8.19 -0.72
C TYR A 138 -0.98 -8.31 -0.02
N ARG A 139 0.00 -8.78 -0.76
CA ARG A 139 1.41 -8.80 -0.35
C ARG A 139 2.29 -8.17 -1.41
N ASN A 140 3.35 -7.52 -0.96
CA ASN A 140 4.41 -7.02 -1.82
C ASN A 140 5.48 -8.11 -1.91
N VAL A 141 5.78 -8.54 -3.13
CA VAL A 141 6.85 -9.51 -3.37
C VAL A 141 7.90 -8.88 -4.28
N PRO A 142 9.18 -9.23 -4.14
CA PRO A 142 10.21 -8.78 -5.07
C PRO A 142 9.83 -9.17 -6.50
N GLU A 143 10.02 -8.24 -7.45
CA GLU A 143 9.93 -8.59 -8.87
C GLU A 143 11.18 -9.40 -9.24
N THR A 144 10.98 -10.46 -10.01
CA THR A 144 12.06 -11.34 -10.44
C THR A 144 12.19 -11.42 -11.98
N GLY A 145 11.25 -10.77 -12.68
CA GLY A 145 11.21 -10.71 -14.12
C GLY A 145 11.41 -9.30 -14.66
N ASP A 146 11.27 -9.14 -15.96
CA ASP A 146 11.29 -7.85 -16.66
C ASP A 146 9.95 -7.64 -17.40
N PRO A 147 8.84 -7.41 -16.69
CA PRO A 147 7.51 -7.34 -17.29
C PRO A 147 7.34 -6.15 -18.25
N THR A 148 8.20 -5.13 -18.13
CA THR A 148 8.14 -3.91 -18.94
C THR A 148 9.25 -3.83 -19.98
N GLY A 149 10.24 -4.72 -19.98
CA GLY A 149 11.47 -4.61 -20.77
C GLY A 149 12.44 -3.53 -20.25
N ALA A 150 12.16 -3.00 -19.05
CA ALA A 150 12.94 -1.91 -18.47
C ALA A 150 14.35 -2.33 -18.03
N GLN A 151 14.52 -3.58 -17.57
CA GLN A 151 15.85 -4.13 -17.23
C GLN A 151 16.71 -4.28 -18.48
N GLU A 152 16.12 -4.79 -19.57
CA GLU A 152 16.81 -4.90 -20.86
C GLU A 152 17.21 -3.52 -21.37
N SER A 153 16.29 -2.55 -21.39
CA SER A 153 16.55 -1.18 -21.79
C SER A 153 17.65 -0.53 -20.95
N LEU A 154 17.57 -0.65 -19.61
CA LEU A 154 18.57 -0.10 -18.71
C LEU A 154 19.96 -0.71 -18.93
N THR A 155 20.01 -2.01 -19.20
CA THR A 155 21.28 -2.72 -19.44
C THR A 155 21.91 -2.33 -20.79
N LYS A 156 21.06 -2.12 -21.83
CA LYS A 156 21.50 -1.85 -23.18
C LYS A 156 21.80 -0.37 -23.44
N ASP A 157 20.89 0.49 -23.01
CA ASP A 157 20.88 1.92 -23.32
C ASP A 157 21.40 2.77 -22.16
N GLY A 158 21.48 2.21 -20.94
CA GLY A 158 21.88 2.90 -19.73
C GLY A 158 20.82 3.88 -19.21
N ALA A 159 21.23 4.72 -18.27
CA ALA A 159 20.46 5.85 -17.77
C ALA A 159 21.42 6.93 -17.25
N ASP A 160 21.02 8.20 -17.36
CA ASP A 160 21.77 9.32 -16.76
C ASP A 160 21.51 9.43 -15.26
N LEU A 161 20.32 9.05 -14.81
CA LEU A 161 19.88 9.18 -13.42
C LEU A 161 18.89 8.07 -13.05
N ILE A 162 19.11 7.44 -11.89
CA ILE A 162 18.12 6.54 -11.26
C ILE A 162 17.62 7.18 -9.97
N THR A 163 16.29 7.20 -9.79
CA THR A 163 15.66 7.79 -8.61
C THR A 163 15.08 6.72 -7.70
N PHE A 164 15.27 6.87 -6.38
CA PHE A 164 14.75 5.95 -5.38
C PHE A 164 13.89 6.67 -4.36
N THR A 165 12.69 6.16 -4.15
CA THR A 165 11.69 6.74 -3.23
C THR A 165 11.63 6.06 -1.87
N SER A 166 12.39 4.97 -1.66
CA SER A 166 12.49 4.27 -0.37
C SER A 166 13.74 3.40 -0.30
N GLY A 167 14.15 3.03 0.91
CA GLY A 167 15.25 2.08 1.10
C GLY A 167 14.92 0.69 0.57
N SER A 168 13.65 0.26 0.62
CA SER A 168 13.22 -1.03 0.08
C SER A 168 13.33 -1.08 -1.44
N THR A 169 13.06 0.01 -2.16
CA THR A 169 13.26 0.05 -3.62
C THR A 169 14.73 -0.06 -4.01
N VAL A 170 15.66 0.45 -3.18
CA VAL A 170 17.10 0.24 -3.37
C VAL A 170 17.44 -1.24 -3.27
N GLU A 171 17.06 -1.88 -2.17
CA GLU A 171 17.34 -3.31 -1.96
C GLU A 171 16.73 -4.17 -3.08
N SER A 172 15.48 -3.89 -3.47
CA SER A 172 14.82 -4.62 -4.55
C SER A 172 15.50 -4.41 -5.90
N PHE A 173 15.99 -3.21 -6.20
CA PHE A 173 16.74 -2.94 -7.43
C PHE A 173 18.01 -3.79 -7.50
N PHE A 174 18.81 -3.81 -6.44
CA PHE A 174 20.05 -4.62 -6.44
C PHE A 174 19.75 -6.13 -6.43
N ALA A 175 18.63 -6.55 -5.85
CA ALA A 175 18.19 -7.95 -5.90
C ALA A 175 17.81 -8.42 -7.32
N LEU A 176 17.42 -7.52 -8.22
CA LEU A 176 17.20 -7.85 -9.64
C LEU A 176 18.48 -8.27 -10.37
N GLY A 177 19.66 -7.95 -9.82
CA GLY A 177 20.94 -8.26 -10.46
C GLY A 177 21.24 -7.42 -11.70
N VAL A 178 20.50 -6.34 -11.94
CA VAL A 178 20.76 -5.41 -13.05
C VAL A 178 22.02 -4.63 -12.73
N PRO A 179 23.02 -4.57 -13.67
CA PRO A 179 24.23 -3.84 -13.43
C PRO A 179 23.95 -2.34 -13.35
N TRP A 180 24.69 -1.65 -12.44
CA TRP A 180 24.61 -0.20 -12.37
C TRP A 180 25.19 0.41 -13.65
N PRO A 181 24.46 1.29 -14.38
CA PRO A 181 24.93 1.84 -15.65
C PRO A 181 26.17 2.74 -15.45
N GLU A 182 27.07 2.73 -16.44
CA GLU A 182 28.24 3.59 -16.41
C GLU A 182 27.85 5.07 -16.40
N ASN A 183 28.54 5.86 -15.55
CA ASN A 183 28.28 7.30 -15.37
C ASN A 183 26.89 7.68 -14.89
N CYS A 184 26.05 6.71 -14.49
CA CYS A 184 24.72 6.95 -13.97
C CYS A 184 24.79 7.57 -12.56
N LYS A 185 23.99 8.61 -12.34
CA LYS A 185 23.81 9.22 -11.02
C LYS A 185 22.67 8.58 -10.28
N ALA A 186 22.70 8.65 -8.94
CA ALA A 186 21.58 8.30 -8.10
C ALA A 186 20.93 9.55 -7.50
N ALA A 187 19.61 9.49 -7.30
CA ALA A 187 18.90 10.44 -6.46
C ALA A 187 18.01 9.69 -5.49
N SER A 188 17.99 10.11 -4.25
CA SER A 188 17.17 9.53 -3.20
C SER A 188 16.24 10.56 -2.59
N ILE A 189 15.04 10.10 -2.18
CA ILE A 189 14.04 10.97 -1.55
C ILE A 189 14.47 11.52 -0.19
N GLY A 190 15.44 10.89 0.47
CA GLY A 190 15.85 11.31 1.80
C GLY A 190 16.96 10.46 2.42
N PRO A 191 17.43 10.83 3.64
CA PRO A 191 18.65 10.30 4.25
C PRO A 191 18.64 8.78 4.48
N VAL A 192 17.50 8.19 4.78
CA VAL A 192 17.38 6.73 4.97
C VAL A 192 17.63 5.99 3.66
N THR A 193 17.06 6.48 2.56
CA THR A 193 17.27 5.92 1.22
C THR A 193 18.71 6.15 0.74
N SER A 194 19.29 7.34 1.05
CA SER A 194 20.70 7.62 0.75
C SER A 194 21.65 6.67 1.48
N ALA A 195 21.38 6.35 2.75
CA ALA A 195 22.19 5.39 3.50
C ALA A 195 22.18 4.01 2.83
N LYS A 196 21.00 3.56 2.38
CA LYS A 196 20.88 2.28 1.65
C LYS A 196 21.65 2.24 0.33
N LEU A 197 21.67 3.34 -0.43
CA LEU A 197 22.49 3.43 -1.64
C LEU A 197 23.98 3.31 -1.33
N ARG A 198 24.46 3.97 -0.25
CA ARG A 198 25.85 3.87 0.19
C ARG A 198 26.22 2.46 0.63
N ASP A 199 25.32 1.70 1.27
CA ASP A 199 25.54 0.29 1.60
C ASP A 199 25.87 -0.55 0.35
N HIS A 200 25.36 -0.15 -0.82
CA HIS A 200 25.66 -0.74 -2.12
C HIS A 200 26.78 -0.01 -2.90
N GLY A 201 27.49 0.93 -2.30
CA GLY A 201 28.61 1.65 -2.89
C GLY A 201 28.21 2.76 -3.86
N ILE A 202 26.95 3.20 -3.86
CA ILE A 202 26.46 4.29 -4.71
C ILE A 202 26.30 5.56 -3.87
N GLU A 203 26.93 6.63 -4.30
CA GLU A 203 26.78 7.95 -3.69
C GLU A 203 25.65 8.72 -4.41
N PRO A 204 24.55 9.07 -3.69
CA PRO A 204 23.43 9.80 -4.27
C PRO A 204 23.63 11.30 -4.32
#